data_ac14bec49ab788da82cc02507b0211e3
#
_entry.id   ac14bec49ab788da82cc02507b0211e3
#
_cell.length_a   1.000
_cell.length_b   1.000
_cell.length_c   1.000
_cell.angle_alpha   90.00
_cell.angle_beta   90.00
_cell.angle_gamma   90.00
#
_symmetry.space_group_name_H-M   'P 1'
#
loop_
_entity.id
_entity.type
_entity.pdbx_description
1 polymer ?
#
loop_
_entity_poly.entity_id
_entity_poly.type
_entity_poly.pdbx_seq_one_letter_code
_entity_poly.pdbx_strand_id
1 'polypeptide(L)'
;RVWHLDDPAYRDRLAAHEGATLADVDAALAAEGRTVGPDDLYLLLFTSGTSGAPKAVKCSQGRLARIGGIVSMGFGLGPGSACYLSMPLFHSNALMAGWCPALAGGATSVLRRKFSASAFLDDVRRYGVTYANYVGKPLAYILATPEQPDDADNPLQIVFGNEASEGDIAEFGRRFGCVVIDGYGSSEGGANVSRTPDTPPGSLGPAGPDNVVLDPETGEECPPAEFDDHGALTNADEAIGELVSRQGGTQFEGYWRNEEAEAERRR
;
A
#
# COMPACT_ATOMS: atom_id res chain seq x y z
N ARG A 1 -11.58 -25.29 10.99
CA ARG A 1 -12.50 -24.78 12.06
C ARG A 1 -12.84 -23.34 11.74
N VAL A 2 -14.11 -22.96 11.95
CA VAL A 2 -14.56 -21.56 11.86
C VAL A 2 -14.70 -21.02 13.29
N TRP A 3 -14.18 -19.83 13.54
CA TRP A 3 -14.29 -19.14 14.81
C TRP A 3 -15.11 -17.87 14.61
N HIS A 4 -16.13 -17.68 15.44
CA HIS A 4 -16.89 -16.44 15.50
C HIS A 4 -16.29 -15.53 16.58
N LEU A 5 -15.78 -14.36 16.18
CA LEU A 5 -15.07 -13.45 17.09
C LEU A 5 -15.94 -12.92 18.25
N ASP A 6 -17.26 -12.92 18.06
CA ASP A 6 -18.23 -12.51 19.07
C ASP A 6 -18.67 -13.66 20.00
N ASP A 7 -18.20 -14.90 19.73
CA ASP A 7 -18.50 -16.05 20.57
C ASP A 7 -17.74 -15.94 21.91
N PRO A 8 -18.42 -16.06 23.07
CA PRO A 8 -17.76 -16.12 24.37
C PRO A 8 -16.66 -17.19 24.44
N ALA A 9 -16.87 -18.37 23.85
CA ALA A 9 -15.86 -19.42 23.81
C ALA A 9 -14.57 -19.02 23.07
N TYR A 10 -14.66 -18.11 22.09
CA TYR A 10 -13.46 -17.54 21.45
C TYR A 10 -12.70 -16.60 22.40
N ARG A 11 -13.43 -15.76 23.15
CA ARG A 11 -12.85 -14.85 24.14
C ARG A 11 -12.17 -15.60 25.30
N ASP A 12 -12.82 -16.66 25.79
CA ASP A 12 -12.26 -17.50 26.86
C ASP A 12 -10.95 -18.17 26.42
N ARG A 13 -10.88 -18.56 25.15
CA ARG A 13 -9.63 -19.14 24.60
C ARG A 13 -8.55 -18.08 24.43
N LEU A 14 -8.87 -16.87 24.02
CA LEU A 14 -7.88 -15.78 23.96
C LEU A 14 -7.36 -15.44 25.36
N ALA A 15 -8.25 -15.37 26.36
CA ALA A 15 -7.87 -15.10 27.73
C ALA A 15 -6.90 -16.15 28.30
N ALA A 16 -7.02 -17.40 27.88
CA ALA A 16 -6.08 -18.46 28.27
C ALA A 16 -4.65 -18.24 27.76
N HIS A 17 -4.45 -17.35 26.77
CA HIS A 17 -3.15 -17.00 26.20
C HIS A 17 -2.77 -15.53 26.53
N GLU A 18 -3.47 -14.90 27.43
CA GLU A 18 -3.14 -13.53 27.86
C GLU A 18 -1.73 -13.51 28.49
N GLY A 19 -0.89 -12.60 28.00
CA GLY A 19 0.52 -12.51 28.45
C GLY A 19 1.48 -13.47 27.77
N ALA A 20 1.03 -14.29 26.81
CA ALA A 20 1.93 -15.14 26.04
C ALA A 20 2.94 -14.29 25.27
N THR A 21 4.20 -14.69 25.31
CA THR A 21 5.32 -14.05 24.62
C THR A 21 5.56 -14.70 23.24
N LEU A 22 6.38 -14.07 22.41
CA LEU A 22 6.85 -14.71 21.16
C LEU A 22 7.59 -16.02 21.44
N ALA A 23 8.36 -16.09 22.53
CA ALA A 23 9.06 -17.32 22.92
C ALA A 23 8.08 -18.46 23.24
N ASP A 24 6.92 -18.16 23.84
CA ASP A 24 5.89 -19.16 24.11
C ASP A 24 5.25 -19.67 22.83
N VAL A 25 5.04 -18.79 21.84
CA VAL A 25 4.54 -19.16 20.51
C VAL A 25 5.55 -20.03 19.77
N ASP A 26 6.83 -19.65 19.78
CA ASP A 26 7.91 -20.44 19.15
C ASP A 26 8.04 -21.83 19.79
N ALA A 27 7.96 -21.92 21.13
CA ALA A 27 7.98 -23.17 21.85
C ALA A 27 6.77 -24.06 21.50
N ALA A 28 5.57 -23.48 21.39
CA ALA A 28 4.38 -24.21 20.99
C ALA A 28 4.46 -24.73 19.55
N LEU A 29 4.96 -23.93 18.61
CA LEU A 29 5.19 -24.35 17.22
C LEU A 29 6.23 -25.46 17.14
N ALA A 30 7.34 -25.33 17.86
CA ALA A 30 8.38 -26.36 17.91
C ALA A 30 7.86 -27.69 18.49
N ALA A 31 7.01 -27.64 19.51
CA ALA A 31 6.36 -28.82 20.09
C ALA A 31 5.45 -29.55 19.08
N GLU A 32 4.88 -28.82 18.11
CA GLU A 32 4.11 -29.38 16.99
C GLU A 32 4.99 -29.79 15.79
N GLY A 33 6.31 -29.65 15.89
CA GLY A 33 7.23 -29.84 14.76
C GLY A 33 7.08 -28.84 13.64
N ARG A 34 6.59 -27.65 13.96
CA ARG A 34 6.34 -26.54 13.01
C ARG A 34 7.34 -25.42 13.24
N THR A 35 7.77 -24.83 12.15
CA THR A 35 8.52 -23.57 12.12
C THR A 35 7.83 -22.61 11.17
N VAL A 36 7.94 -21.30 11.43
CA VAL A 36 7.48 -20.28 10.51
C VAL A 36 8.69 -19.54 9.96
N GLY A 37 8.83 -19.57 8.64
CA GLY A 37 9.93 -18.94 7.92
C GLY A 37 9.46 -17.83 6.97
N PRO A 38 10.41 -17.12 6.37
CA PRO A 38 10.07 -16.02 5.44
C PRO A 38 9.30 -16.49 4.20
N ASP A 39 9.49 -17.72 3.77
CA ASP A 39 8.85 -18.28 2.57
C ASP A 39 7.46 -18.85 2.83
N ASP A 40 7.06 -18.94 4.12
CA ASP A 40 5.74 -19.45 4.47
C ASP A 40 4.64 -18.48 4.02
N LEU A 41 3.60 -19.05 3.40
CA LEU A 41 2.43 -18.28 2.98
C LEU A 41 1.73 -17.68 4.22
N TYR A 42 1.63 -16.35 4.25
CA TYR A 42 0.91 -15.64 5.30
C TYR A 42 -0.55 -15.41 4.95
N LEU A 43 -0.81 -14.90 3.73
CA LEU A 43 -2.16 -14.60 3.26
C LEU A 43 -2.27 -14.62 1.74
N LEU A 44 -3.50 -14.61 1.26
CA LEU A 44 -3.87 -14.45 -0.13
C LEU A 44 -4.60 -13.12 -0.30
N LEU A 45 -4.10 -12.27 -1.22
CA LEU A 45 -4.77 -11.02 -1.61
C LEU A 45 -5.55 -11.26 -2.89
N PHE A 46 -6.86 -11.02 -2.84
CA PHE A 46 -7.70 -11.17 -4.02
C PHE A 46 -7.74 -9.86 -4.80
N THR A 47 -7.41 -9.95 -6.10
CA THR A 47 -7.51 -8.84 -7.05
C THR A 47 -8.62 -9.12 -8.06
N SER A 48 -9.27 -8.04 -8.55
CA SER A 48 -10.38 -8.18 -9.49
C SER A 48 -9.99 -8.71 -10.87
N GLY A 49 -8.68 -8.74 -11.19
CA GLY A 49 -8.15 -9.21 -12.47
C GLY A 49 -8.82 -8.55 -13.69
N THR A 50 -8.07 -8.28 -14.75
CA THR A 50 -8.62 -7.76 -16.02
C THR A 50 -9.46 -8.80 -16.78
N SER A 51 -9.32 -10.09 -16.44
CA SER A 51 -10.01 -11.23 -17.09
C SER A 51 -11.30 -11.69 -16.38
N GLY A 52 -11.81 -10.93 -15.42
CA GLY A 52 -13.14 -11.14 -14.78
C GLY A 52 -13.17 -12.07 -13.57
N ALA A 53 -12.33 -13.09 -13.44
CA ALA A 53 -12.26 -13.93 -12.25
C ALA A 53 -11.25 -13.38 -11.23
N PRO A 54 -11.58 -13.32 -9.92
CA PRO A 54 -10.63 -12.89 -8.91
C PRO A 54 -9.38 -13.78 -8.88
N LYS A 55 -8.20 -13.15 -8.88
CA LYS A 55 -6.91 -13.84 -8.75
C LYS A 55 -6.40 -13.69 -7.32
N ALA A 56 -5.91 -14.78 -6.73
CA ALA A 56 -5.41 -14.81 -5.36
C ALA A 56 -3.88 -14.66 -5.36
N VAL A 57 -3.37 -13.47 -5.12
CA VAL A 57 -1.94 -13.16 -5.03
C VAL A 57 -1.37 -13.76 -3.76
N LYS A 58 -0.32 -14.56 -3.88
CA LYS A 58 0.41 -15.12 -2.74
C LYS A 58 1.22 -14.03 -2.04
N CYS A 59 1.15 -14.00 -0.71
CA CYS A 59 1.96 -13.12 0.12
C CYS A 59 2.58 -13.92 1.25
N SER A 60 3.90 -14.11 1.18
CA SER A 60 4.67 -14.76 2.23
C SER A 60 4.92 -13.82 3.42
N GLN A 61 5.35 -14.39 4.54
CA GLN A 61 5.83 -13.66 5.71
C GLN A 61 6.97 -12.71 5.32
N GLY A 62 7.96 -13.20 4.58
CA GLY A 62 9.13 -12.43 4.16
C GLY A 62 8.79 -11.27 3.22
N ARG A 63 7.83 -11.46 2.31
CA ARG A 63 7.37 -10.38 1.42
C ARG A 63 6.81 -9.21 2.21
N LEU A 64 5.90 -9.49 3.14
CA LEU A 64 5.26 -8.45 3.94
C LEU A 64 6.25 -7.77 4.89
N ALA A 65 7.15 -8.52 5.51
CA ALA A 65 8.19 -7.98 6.38
C ALA A 65 9.13 -7.05 5.60
N ARG A 66 9.56 -7.44 4.40
CA ARG A 66 10.44 -6.64 3.53
C ARG A 66 9.76 -5.34 3.09
N ILE A 67 8.52 -5.42 2.60
CA ILE A 67 7.77 -4.21 2.19
C ILE A 67 7.57 -3.28 3.39
N GLY A 68 7.17 -3.83 4.54
CA GLY A 68 7.04 -3.08 5.77
C GLY A 68 8.32 -2.35 6.16
N GLY A 69 9.46 -3.03 6.10
CA GLY A 69 10.78 -2.45 6.38
C GLY A 69 11.15 -1.34 5.41
N ILE A 70 10.98 -1.55 4.09
CA ILE A 70 11.28 -0.54 3.06
C ILE A 70 10.44 0.73 3.28
N VAL A 71 9.13 0.59 3.45
CA VAL A 71 8.22 1.74 3.63
C VAL A 71 8.50 2.44 4.96
N SER A 72 8.71 1.67 6.04
CA SER A 72 9.05 2.22 7.36
C SER A 72 10.35 3.04 7.32
N MET A 73 11.42 2.50 6.72
CA MET A 73 12.69 3.22 6.57
C MET A 73 12.55 4.44 5.66
N GLY A 74 11.83 4.29 4.53
CA GLY A 74 11.64 5.37 3.57
C GLY A 74 10.92 6.58 4.14
N PHE A 75 9.97 6.38 5.06
CA PHE A 75 9.21 7.45 5.72
C PHE A 75 9.64 7.74 7.15
N GLY A 76 10.73 7.11 7.64
CA GLY A 76 11.24 7.33 8.98
C GLY A 76 10.25 6.92 10.10
N LEU A 77 9.41 5.91 9.85
CA LEU A 77 8.44 5.44 10.84
C LEU A 77 9.14 4.67 11.95
N GLY A 78 8.85 5.03 13.21
CA GLY A 78 9.47 4.45 14.39
C GLY A 78 8.56 4.49 15.62
N PRO A 79 9.08 4.15 16.82
CA PRO A 79 8.28 4.09 18.04
C PRO A 79 7.57 5.39 18.42
N GLY A 80 8.06 6.55 17.93
CA GLY A 80 7.41 7.86 18.09
C GLY A 80 6.33 8.17 17.06
N SER A 81 6.13 7.30 16.06
CA SER A 81 5.14 7.50 15.01
C SER A 81 3.80 6.86 15.36
N ALA A 82 2.71 7.46 14.88
CA ALA A 82 1.37 6.88 14.91
C ALA A 82 0.81 6.80 13.48
N CYS A 83 0.47 5.60 13.04
CA CYS A 83 -0.01 5.29 11.70
C CYS A 83 -1.53 5.11 11.70
N TYR A 84 -2.24 5.93 10.93
CA TYR A 84 -3.70 5.87 10.81
C TYR A 84 -4.13 4.86 9.75
N LEU A 85 -4.84 3.82 10.15
CA LEU A 85 -5.26 2.68 9.34
C LEU A 85 -6.78 2.66 9.22
N SER A 86 -7.31 3.33 8.21
CA SER A 86 -8.75 3.39 7.94
C SER A 86 -9.17 2.64 6.68
N MET A 87 -8.20 2.16 5.89
CA MET A 87 -8.46 1.34 4.71
C MET A 87 -8.71 -0.12 5.12
N PRO A 88 -9.55 -0.86 4.35
CA PRO A 88 -9.84 -2.27 4.65
C PRO A 88 -8.57 -3.15 4.62
N LEU A 89 -8.31 -3.89 5.70
CA LEU A 89 -7.11 -4.74 5.81
C LEU A 89 -7.04 -5.91 4.81
N PHE A 90 -8.12 -6.20 4.08
CA PHE A 90 -8.06 -7.14 2.97
C PHE A 90 -7.48 -6.53 1.68
N HIS A 91 -7.26 -5.22 1.62
CA HIS A 91 -6.67 -4.52 0.50
C HIS A 91 -5.16 -4.39 0.67
N SER A 92 -4.39 -4.58 -0.42
CA SER A 92 -2.91 -4.52 -0.39
C SER A 92 -2.36 -3.21 0.17
N ASN A 93 -2.96 -2.07 -0.17
CA ASN A 93 -2.54 -0.77 0.35
C ASN A 93 -2.64 -0.71 1.88
N ALA A 94 -3.74 -1.18 2.48
CA ALA A 94 -3.91 -1.17 3.94
C ALA A 94 -2.85 -2.01 4.65
N LEU A 95 -2.43 -3.13 4.04
CA LEU A 95 -1.38 -4.00 4.59
C LEU A 95 0.01 -3.42 4.30
N MET A 96 0.34 -3.20 3.02
CA MET A 96 1.70 -2.90 2.56
C MET A 96 2.12 -1.45 2.81
N ALA A 97 1.17 -0.50 2.76
CA ALA A 97 1.42 0.91 3.04
C ALA A 97 1.00 1.34 4.45
N GLY A 98 0.28 0.50 5.20
CA GLY A 98 -0.24 0.85 6.52
C GLY A 98 0.22 -0.09 7.64
N TRP A 99 -0.32 -1.29 7.70
CA TRP A 99 -0.08 -2.25 8.79
C TRP A 99 1.37 -2.71 8.89
N CYS A 100 1.95 -3.20 7.78
CA CYS A 100 3.30 -3.74 7.79
C CYS A 100 4.38 -2.69 8.12
N PRO A 101 4.32 -1.45 7.58
CA PRO A 101 5.25 -0.39 7.97
C PRO A 101 5.14 0.00 9.44
N ALA A 102 3.93 0.11 9.97
CA ALA A 102 3.74 0.40 11.40
C ALA A 102 4.36 -0.69 12.29
N LEU A 103 4.15 -1.96 11.92
CA LEU A 103 4.71 -3.09 12.65
C LEU A 103 6.24 -3.13 12.54
N ALA A 104 6.80 -2.95 11.34
CA ALA A 104 8.25 -3.00 11.10
C ALA A 104 8.98 -1.85 11.79
N GLY A 105 8.39 -0.66 11.85
CA GLY A 105 8.94 0.50 12.54
C GLY A 105 8.72 0.51 14.05
N GLY A 106 7.92 -0.39 14.59
CA GLY A 106 7.49 -0.34 15.99
C GLY A 106 6.58 0.85 16.28
N ALA A 107 5.88 1.36 15.29
CA ALA A 107 4.97 2.50 15.41
C ALA A 107 3.63 2.10 16.01
N THR A 108 2.92 3.07 16.57
CA THR A 108 1.54 2.88 17.02
C THR A 108 0.59 2.72 15.83
N SER A 109 -0.24 1.69 15.83
CA SER A 109 -1.30 1.50 14.83
C SER A 109 -2.63 2.02 15.34
N VAL A 110 -3.19 3.05 14.69
CA VAL A 110 -4.50 3.63 14.99
C VAL A 110 -5.52 3.04 14.03
N LEU A 111 -6.19 1.97 14.45
CA LEU A 111 -7.15 1.23 13.63
C LEU A 111 -8.55 1.83 13.69
N ARG A 112 -9.14 2.08 12.52
CA ARG A 112 -10.55 2.46 12.39
C ARG A 112 -11.36 1.35 11.75
N ARG A 113 -12.52 1.06 12.30
CA ARG A 113 -13.46 0.07 11.73
C ARG A 113 -13.96 0.48 10.33
N LYS A 114 -14.04 1.79 10.08
CA LYS A 114 -14.60 2.37 8.86
C LYS A 114 -13.97 3.75 8.64
N PHE A 115 -13.62 4.04 7.42
CA PHE A 115 -13.22 5.38 7.00
C PHE A 115 -14.34 6.40 7.29
N SER A 116 -13.95 7.59 7.79
CA SER A 116 -14.84 8.72 8.00
C SER A 116 -14.09 10.01 7.74
N ALA A 117 -14.51 10.74 6.72
CA ALA A 117 -13.90 12.01 6.36
C ALA A 117 -14.05 13.06 7.47
N SER A 118 -15.25 13.15 8.07
CA SER A 118 -15.53 14.11 9.15
C SER A 118 -14.85 13.80 10.47
N ALA A 119 -14.43 12.54 10.70
CA ALA A 119 -13.73 12.17 11.93
C ALA A 119 -12.19 12.15 11.75
N PHE A 120 -11.69 12.34 10.53
CA PHE A 120 -10.27 12.18 10.22
C PHE A 120 -9.39 13.10 11.06
N LEU A 121 -9.64 14.41 11.03
CA LEU A 121 -8.80 15.37 11.73
C LEU A 121 -8.88 15.25 13.25
N ASP A 122 -10.07 14.96 13.78
CA ASP A 122 -10.25 14.70 15.22
C ASP A 122 -9.44 13.46 15.66
N ASP A 123 -9.43 12.41 14.85
CA ASP A 123 -8.62 11.23 15.13
C ASP A 123 -7.12 11.54 15.02
N VAL A 124 -6.70 12.30 14.00
CA VAL A 124 -5.31 12.73 13.81
C VAL A 124 -4.80 13.45 15.06
N ARG A 125 -5.56 14.42 15.53
CA ARG A 125 -5.22 15.21 16.75
C ARG A 125 -5.26 14.36 18.01
N ARG A 126 -6.33 13.58 18.17
CA ARG A 126 -6.57 12.77 19.39
C ARG A 126 -5.50 11.71 19.60
N TYR A 127 -5.06 11.05 18.54
CA TYR A 127 -4.12 9.92 18.62
C TYR A 127 -2.69 10.29 18.23
N GLY A 128 -2.42 11.56 17.93
CA GLY A 128 -1.10 12.02 17.53
C GLY A 128 -0.61 11.40 16.23
N VAL A 129 -1.51 11.23 15.27
CA VAL A 129 -1.21 10.57 13.98
C VAL A 129 -0.18 11.37 13.19
N THR A 130 0.93 10.74 12.85
CA THR A 130 2.01 11.33 12.04
C THR A 130 2.05 10.82 10.61
N TYR A 131 1.43 9.67 10.36
CA TYR A 131 1.40 9.01 9.06
C TYR A 131 0.00 8.43 8.78
N ALA A 132 -0.49 8.60 7.57
CA ALA A 132 -1.71 7.97 7.10
C ALA A 132 -1.53 7.37 5.69
N ASN A 133 -2.30 6.31 5.37
CA ASN A 133 -2.33 5.76 4.03
C ASN A 133 -3.74 5.84 3.43
N TYR A 134 -3.82 5.92 2.09
CA TYR A 134 -5.08 5.96 1.36
C TYR A 134 -5.00 5.22 0.02
N VAL A 135 -6.18 4.93 -0.54
CA VAL A 135 -6.35 4.47 -1.92
C VAL A 135 -7.65 5.04 -2.48
N GLY A 136 -7.62 5.55 -3.72
CA GLY A 136 -8.78 6.18 -4.34
C GLY A 136 -9.09 7.57 -3.78
N LYS A 137 -10.34 7.79 -3.37
CA LYS A 137 -10.88 9.13 -3.08
C LYS A 137 -10.92 9.61 -1.61
N PRO A 138 -10.25 9.02 -0.60
CA PRO A 138 -10.32 9.53 0.76
C PRO A 138 -9.88 10.99 0.90
N LEU A 139 -8.85 11.44 0.15
CA LEU A 139 -8.40 12.84 0.20
C LEU A 139 -9.51 13.78 -0.24
N ALA A 140 -10.15 13.52 -1.38
CA ALA A 140 -11.26 14.30 -1.88
C ALA A 140 -12.44 14.37 -0.88
N TYR A 141 -12.76 13.25 -0.23
CA TYR A 141 -13.82 13.23 0.79
C TYR A 141 -13.49 14.04 2.03
N ILE A 142 -12.21 14.02 2.48
CA ILE A 142 -11.77 14.84 3.60
C ILE A 142 -11.78 16.32 3.21
N LEU A 143 -11.31 16.68 2.00
CA LEU A 143 -11.33 18.03 1.47
C LEU A 143 -12.74 18.59 1.30
N ALA A 144 -13.73 17.75 1.05
CA ALA A 144 -15.15 18.16 0.97
C ALA A 144 -15.74 18.52 2.35
N THR A 145 -15.06 18.28 3.46
CA THR A 145 -15.47 18.77 4.78
C THR A 145 -15.17 20.28 4.89
N PRO A 146 -15.95 21.05 5.69
CA PRO A 146 -15.68 22.49 5.87
C PRO A 146 -14.26 22.74 6.37
N GLU A 147 -13.52 23.59 5.67
CA GLU A 147 -12.18 24.01 6.09
C GLU A 147 -12.27 24.90 7.34
N GLN A 148 -11.35 24.68 8.30
CA GLN A 148 -11.22 25.48 9.50
C GLN A 148 -9.85 26.17 9.54
N PRO A 149 -9.74 27.35 10.17
CA PRO A 149 -8.47 28.09 10.24
C PRO A 149 -7.33 27.32 10.93
N ASP A 150 -7.65 26.33 11.73
CA ASP A 150 -6.72 25.53 12.51
C ASP A 150 -6.47 24.12 11.94
N ASP A 151 -6.94 23.84 10.71
CA ASP A 151 -6.78 22.51 10.09
C ASP A 151 -5.30 22.09 9.99
N ALA A 152 -4.39 23.04 9.80
CA ALA A 152 -2.96 22.78 9.77
C ALA A 152 -2.32 22.62 11.17
N ASP A 153 -3.05 22.91 12.25
CA ASP A 153 -2.59 22.65 13.62
C ASP A 153 -2.86 21.19 14.01
N ASN A 154 -2.02 20.30 13.50
CA ASN A 154 -2.12 18.88 13.70
C ASN A 154 -0.74 18.20 13.54
N PRO A 155 -0.52 16.97 14.05
CA PRO A 155 0.77 16.28 14.01
C PRO A 155 1.03 15.51 12.69
N LEU A 156 0.13 15.52 11.71
CA LEU A 156 0.25 14.75 10.47
C LEU A 156 1.43 15.24 9.63
N GLN A 157 2.33 14.35 9.27
CA GLN A 157 3.53 14.68 8.51
C GLN A 157 3.47 14.16 7.08
N ILE A 158 3.05 12.90 6.92
CA ILE A 158 3.07 12.20 5.64
C ILE A 158 1.74 11.49 5.41
N VAL A 159 1.24 11.64 4.19
CA VAL A 159 0.13 10.83 3.68
C VAL A 159 0.59 10.12 2.41
N PHE A 160 0.54 8.79 2.39
CA PHE A 160 1.02 7.98 1.28
C PHE A 160 -0.09 7.14 0.67
N GLY A 161 -0.24 7.18 -0.64
CA GLY A 161 -1.27 6.38 -1.29
C GLY A 161 -1.24 6.38 -2.81
N ASN A 162 -2.41 6.12 -3.36
CA ASN A 162 -2.61 5.90 -4.79
C ASN A 162 -3.92 6.53 -5.26
N GLU A 163 -3.94 6.97 -6.52
CA GLU A 163 -5.15 7.40 -7.26
C GLU A 163 -5.77 8.73 -6.80
N ALA A 164 -5.04 9.59 -6.11
CA ALA A 164 -5.51 10.95 -5.87
C ALA A 164 -5.27 11.85 -7.10
N SER A 165 -6.14 12.85 -7.29
CA SER A 165 -5.89 13.88 -8.30
C SER A 165 -4.77 14.83 -7.85
N GLU A 166 -4.07 15.46 -8.81
CA GLU A 166 -3.05 16.47 -8.48
C GLU A 166 -3.60 17.62 -7.65
N GLY A 167 -4.83 18.05 -7.97
CA GLY A 167 -5.52 19.09 -7.21
C GLY A 167 -5.77 18.67 -5.75
N ASP A 168 -6.22 17.43 -5.54
CA ASP A 168 -6.44 16.89 -4.18
C ASP A 168 -5.14 16.76 -3.40
N ILE A 169 -4.06 16.32 -4.05
CA ILE A 169 -2.72 16.22 -3.44
C ILE A 169 -2.23 17.58 -2.97
N ALA A 170 -2.26 18.59 -3.85
CA ALA A 170 -1.79 19.93 -3.54
C ALA A 170 -2.64 20.58 -2.44
N GLU A 171 -3.96 20.49 -2.56
CA GLU A 171 -4.89 21.10 -1.61
C GLU A 171 -4.86 20.43 -0.24
N PHE A 172 -4.71 19.10 -0.19
CA PHE A 172 -4.59 18.37 1.06
C PHE A 172 -3.30 18.76 1.80
N GLY A 173 -2.18 18.81 1.07
CA GLY A 173 -0.90 19.26 1.62
C GLY A 173 -0.97 20.69 2.16
N ARG A 174 -1.60 21.61 1.44
CA ARG A 174 -1.83 23.00 1.86
C ARG A 174 -2.69 23.06 3.13
N ARG A 175 -3.85 22.42 3.11
CA ARG A 175 -4.85 22.49 4.18
C ARG A 175 -4.38 21.90 5.49
N PHE A 176 -3.71 20.73 5.44
CA PHE A 176 -3.29 20.00 6.65
C PHE A 176 -1.80 20.16 6.99
N GLY A 177 -1.03 20.91 6.20
CA GLY A 177 0.39 21.17 6.49
C GLY A 177 1.28 19.94 6.39
N CYS A 178 0.91 18.95 5.57
CA CYS A 178 1.62 17.67 5.45
C CYS A 178 2.11 17.41 4.02
N VAL A 179 3.00 16.42 3.88
CA VAL A 179 3.45 15.94 2.57
C VAL A 179 2.53 14.81 2.10
N VAL A 180 1.96 14.97 0.91
CA VAL A 180 1.18 13.90 0.26
C VAL A 180 2.04 13.28 -0.84
N ILE A 181 2.26 11.98 -0.75
CA ILE A 181 2.99 11.19 -1.74
C ILE A 181 2.01 10.22 -2.38
N ASP A 182 1.79 10.41 -3.67
CA ASP A 182 0.95 9.52 -4.48
C ASP A 182 1.81 8.71 -5.43
N GLY A 183 1.36 7.54 -5.82
CA GLY A 183 2.10 6.69 -6.71
C GLY A 183 1.24 5.62 -7.36
N TYR A 184 1.88 4.82 -8.18
CA TYR A 184 1.31 3.64 -8.82
C TYR A 184 2.02 2.39 -8.32
N GLY A 185 1.24 1.35 -8.06
CA GLY A 185 1.74 0.02 -7.72
C GLY A 185 0.63 -1.02 -7.79
N SER A 186 1.00 -2.28 -7.91
CA SER A 186 0.05 -3.39 -7.94
C SER A 186 0.22 -4.35 -6.76
N SER A 187 -0.84 -5.08 -6.43
CA SER A 187 -0.80 -6.11 -5.39
C SER A 187 0.16 -7.25 -5.74
N GLU A 188 0.40 -7.48 -7.00
CA GLU A 188 1.37 -8.44 -7.52
C GLU A 188 2.83 -8.01 -7.24
N GLY A 189 3.08 -6.74 -7.11
CA GLY A 189 4.40 -6.15 -7.24
C GLY A 189 4.72 -5.92 -8.73
N GLY A 190 5.96 -5.76 -9.10
CA GLY A 190 6.36 -5.40 -10.46
C GLY A 190 6.63 -3.91 -10.55
N ALA A 191 6.14 -3.25 -11.60
CA ALA A 191 6.35 -1.83 -11.77
C ALA A 191 5.67 -1.03 -10.66
N ASN A 192 6.43 -0.14 -10.05
CA ASN A 192 5.94 0.87 -9.14
C ASN A 192 6.57 2.22 -9.47
N VAL A 193 5.80 3.28 -9.31
CA VAL A 193 6.21 4.66 -9.57
C VAL A 193 5.67 5.51 -8.45
N SER A 194 6.49 6.38 -7.89
CA SER A 194 6.07 7.32 -6.84
C SER A 194 6.44 8.73 -7.22
N ARG A 195 5.55 9.67 -6.96
CA ARG A 195 5.81 11.09 -7.17
C ARG A 195 6.94 11.57 -6.27
N THR A 196 7.72 12.48 -6.81
CA THR A 196 8.73 13.27 -6.10
C THR A 196 8.37 14.76 -6.20
N PRO A 197 8.98 15.64 -5.41
CA PRO A 197 8.76 17.08 -5.54
C PRO A 197 9.02 17.63 -6.95
N ASP A 198 9.92 16.98 -7.71
CA ASP A 198 10.32 17.40 -9.06
C ASP A 198 9.50 16.70 -10.17
N THR A 199 8.47 15.93 -9.79
CA THR A 199 7.62 15.24 -10.78
C THR A 199 6.80 16.24 -11.58
N PRO A 200 6.93 16.27 -12.92
CA PRO A 200 6.17 17.18 -13.76
C PRO A 200 4.64 16.97 -13.63
N PRO A 201 3.83 18.01 -13.80
CA PRO A 201 2.38 17.87 -13.87
C PRO A 201 1.96 16.83 -14.91
N GLY A 202 0.94 16.04 -14.60
CA GLY A 202 0.45 14.95 -15.46
C GLY A 202 1.28 13.65 -15.41
N SER A 203 2.46 13.66 -14.76
CA SER A 203 3.30 12.47 -14.60
C SER A 203 3.00 11.74 -13.29
N LEU A 204 3.18 10.42 -13.29
CA LEU A 204 3.08 9.57 -12.09
C LEU A 204 4.36 9.62 -11.23
N GLY A 205 5.48 10.05 -11.81
CA GLY A 205 6.79 10.09 -11.16
C GLY A 205 7.91 9.56 -12.06
N PRO A 206 9.15 9.60 -11.60
CA PRO A 206 10.29 9.07 -12.34
C PRO A 206 10.17 7.56 -12.52
N ALA A 207 10.40 7.07 -13.73
CA ALA A 207 10.59 5.64 -13.96
C ALA A 207 11.86 5.19 -13.24
N GLY A 208 11.75 4.18 -12.38
CA GLY A 208 12.94 3.53 -11.83
C GLY A 208 13.72 2.81 -12.95
N PRO A 209 15.00 2.46 -12.71
CA PRO A 209 15.87 1.89 -13.74
C PRO A 209 15.38 0.57 -14.33
N ASP A 210 14.49 -0.10 -13.61
CA ASP A 210 13.94 -1.40 -14.02
C ASP A 210 12.56 -1.28 -14.68
N ASN A 211 11.96 -0.10 -14.68
CA ASN A 211 10.65 0.14 -15.29
C ASN A 211 10.81 0.64 -16.73
N VAL A 212 10.14 -0.03 -17.64
CA VAL A 212 10.12 0.30 -19.06
C VAL A 212 8.69 0.26 -19.59
N VAL A 213 8.45 0.97 -20.67
CA VAL A 213 7.20 0.87 -21.43
C VAL A 213 7.49 0.04 -22.68
N LEU A 214 6.78 -1.06 -22.87
CA LEU A 214 6.95 -1.94 -24.00
C LEU A 214 5.72 -1.88 -24.92
N ASP A 215 5.94 -1.91 -26.20
CA ASP A 215 4.89 -2.16 -27.19
C ASP A 215 4.33 -3.58 -26.97
N PRO A 216 3.03 -3.75 -26.75
CA PRO A 216 2.44 -5.05 -26.43
C PRO A 216 2.44 -6.03 -27.63
N GLU A 217 2.58 -5.55 -28.87
CA GLU A 217 2.58 -6.38 -30.08
C GLU A 217 3.99 -6.86 -30.42
N THR A 218 4.98 -5.97 -30.33
CA THR A 218 6.37 -6.28 -30.71
C THR A 218 7.24 -6.71 -29.53
N GLY A 219 6.91 -6.28 -28.30
CA GLY A 219 7.72 -6.45 -27.11
C GLY A 219 8.96 -5.56 -27.08
N GLU A 220 9.10 -4.62 -28.00
CA GLU A 220 10.18 -3.64 -28.04
C GLU A 220 9.91 -2.48 -27.10
N GLU A 221 10.97 -1.80 -26.65
CA GLU A 221 10.84 -0.64 -25.77
C GLU A 221 10.33 0.57 -26.55
N CYS A 222 9.23 1.15 -26.07
CA CYS A 222 8.68 2.37 -26.66
C CYS A 222 9.63 3.55 -26.50
N PRO A 223 9.70 4.46 -27.48
CA PRO A 223 10.45 5.69 -27.34
C PRO A 223 9.88 6.57 -26.20
N PRO A 224 10.68 7.50 -25.66
CA PRO A 224 10.17 8.47 -24.70
C PRO A 224 9.01 9.27 -25.25
N ALA A 225 8.05 9.59 -24.38
CA ALA A 225 6.94 10.46 -24.71
C ALA A 225 7.42 11.88 -25.06
N GLU A 226 6.93 12.44 -26.17
CA GLU A 226 7.21 13.80 -26.62
C GLU A 226 5.97 14.66 -26.47
N PHE A 227 6.16 15.89 -25.97
CA PHE A 227 5.08 16.82 -25.69
C PHE A 227 5.30 18.13 -26.44
N ASP A 228 4.21 18.74 -26.93
CA ASP A 228 4.24 20.09 -27.49
C ASP A 228 4.31 21.17 -26.40
N ASP A 229 4.39 22.43 -26.83
CA ASP A 229 4.45 23.60 -25.93
C ASP A 229 3.19 23.77 -25.04
N HIS A 230 2.10 23.05 -25.34
CA HIS A 230 0.85 23.04 -24.59
C HIS A 230 0.70 21.81 -23.68
N GLY A 231 1.70 20.91 -23.69
CA GLY A 231 1.71 19.67 -22.91
C GLY A 231 0.87 18.53 -23.53
N ALA A 232 0.49 18.63 -24.81
CA ALA A 232 -0.16 17.54 -25.51
C ALA A 232 0.87 16.54 -26.05
N LEU A 233 0.61 15.24 -25.86
CA LEU A 233 1.48 14.16 -26.34
C LEU A 233 1.46 14.10 -27.88
N THR A 234 2.63 14.20 -28.51
CA THR A 234 2.76 14.29 -29.98
C THR A 234 3.09 12.96 -30.65
N ASN A 235 3.67 12.01 -29.93
CA ASN A 235 4.04 10.67 -30.44
C ASN A 235 3.27 9.54 -29.74
N ALA A 236 1.98 9.72 -29.48
CA ALA A 236 1.15 8.77 -28.73
C ALA A 236 1.20 7.34 -29.29
N ASP A 237 1.15 7.21 -30.62
CA ASP A 237 1.11 5.90 -31.28
C ASP A 237 2.40 5.09 -31.10
N GLU A 238 3.50 5.74 -30.74
CA GLU A 238 4.81 5.11 -30.54
C GLU A 238 5.17 4.98 -29.06
N ALA A 239 4.74 5.94 -28.21
CA ALA A 239 5.17 6.06 -26.82
C ALA A 239 4.22 5.38 -25.81
N ILE A 240 2.99 5.03 -26.22
CA ILE A 240 2.01 4.36 -25.36
C ILE A 240 2.19 2.84 -25.46
N GLY A 241 2.35 2.19 -24.29
CA GLY A 241 2.52 0.75 -24.21
C GLY A 241 2.25 0.20 -22.80
N GLU A 242 2.70 -1.02 -22.57
CA GLU A 242 2.59 -1.69 -21.26
C GLU A 242 3.75 -1.28 -20.35
N LEU A 243 3.43 -0.82 -19.13
CA LEU A 243 4.43 -0.56 -18.09
C LEU A 243 4.91 -1.88 -17.50
N VAL A 244 6.19 -2.20 -17.70
CA VAL A 244 6.81 -3.46 -17.30
C VAL A 244 7.99 -3.21 -16.37
N SER A 245 8.17 -4.05 -15.37
CA SER A 245 9.39 -4.09 -14.56
C SER A 245 10.25 -5.27 -14.98
N ARG A 246 11.48 -5.00 -15.43
CA ARG A 246 12.45 -6.04 -15.83
C ARG A 246 12.86 -6.96 -14.67
N GLN A 247 12.73 -6.49 -13.43
CA GLN A 247 13.02 -7.25 -12.21
C GLN A 247 11.76 -7.66 -11.42
N GLY A 248 10.58 -7.40 -11.97
CA GLY A 248 9.29 -7.62 -11.29
C GLY A 248 9.06 -9.04 -10.78
N GLY A 249 9.72 -10.02 -11.38
CA GLY A 249 9.66 -11.41 -10.94
C GLY A 249 10.17 -11.69 -9.53
N THR A 250 10.97 -10.80 -8.95
CA THR A 250 11.52 -10.97 -7.60
C THR A 250 10.53 -10.60 -6.49
N GLN A 251 9.51 -9.81 -6.80
CA GLN A 251 8.48 -9.36 -5.84
C GLN A 251 7.16 -10.11 -5.99
N PHE A 252 6.89 -10.68 -7.16
CA PHE A 252 5.69 -11.44 -7.43
C PHE A 252 5.88 -12.91 -7.07
N GLU A 253 5.19 -13.37 -6.02
CA GLU A 253 5.24 -14.75 -5.53
C GLU A 253 4.23 -15.67 -6.23
N GLY A 254 3.57 -15.17 -7.26
CA GLY A 254 2.61 -15.89 -8.09
C GLY A 254 1.18 -15.84 -7.55
N TYR A 255 0.29 -16.51 -8.29
CA TYR A 255 -1.10 -16.70 -7.90
C TYR A 255 -1.32 -18.08 -7.28
N TRP A 256 -2.25 -18.16 -6.34
CA TRP A 256 -2.62 -19.43 -5.73
C TRP A 256 -3.42 -20.30 -6.70
N ARG A 257 -2.84 -21.45 -7.07
CA ARG A 257 -3.47 -22.45 -7.96
C ARG A 257 -3.93 -21.87 -9.31
N ASN A 258 -3.17 -20.92 -9.90
CA ASN A 258 -3.48 -20.33 -11.19
C ASN A 258 -2.19 -20.02 -11.96
N GLU A 259 -1.56 -21.08 -12.47
CA GLU A 259 -0.29 -21.02 -13.20
C GLU A 259 -0.44 -20.32 -14.56
N GLU A 260 -1.59 -20.44 -15.21
CA GLU A 260 -1.87 -19.76 -16.47
C GLU A 260 -1.82 -18.24 -16.33
N ALA A 261 -2.56 -17.70 -15.35
CA ALA A 261 -2.54 -16.27 -15.08
C ALA A 261 -1.17 -15.79 -14.58
N GLU A 262 -0.40 -16.66 -13.89
CA GLU A 262 0.97 -16.33 -13.48
C GLU A 262 1.89 -16.22 -14.71
N ALA A 263 1.80 -17.13 -15.67
CA ALA A 263 2.57 -17.08 -16.90
C ALA A 263 2.26 -15.83 -17.75
N GLU A 264 0.97 -15.46 -17.85
CA GLU A 264 0.57 -14.21 -18.51
C GLU A 264 1.19 -12.97 -17.85
N ARG A 265 1.33 -12.99 -16.52
CA ARG A 265 1.85 -11.82 -15.77
C ARG A 265 3.37 -11.71 -15.83
N ARG A 266 4.08 -12.80 -16.08
CA ARG A 266 5.55 -12.91 -16.12
C ARG A 266 6.10 -12.99 -17.56
N ARG A 267 5.45 -12.37 -18.51
CA ARG A 267 5.95 -12.32 -19.90
C ARG A 267 7.31 -11.64 -19.98
#